data_a2e2aee038ef738cd47633f0bbf193c4
#
_entry.id   a2e2aee038ef738cd47633f0bbf193c4
#
_cell.length_a   1.000
_cell.length_b   1.000
_cell.length_c   1.000
_cell.angle_alpha   90.00
_cell.angle_beta   90.00
_cell.angle_gamma   90.00
#
_symmetry.space_group_name_H-M   'P 1'
#
loop_
_entity.id
_entity.type
_entity.pdbx_description
1 polymer ?
#
loop_
_entity_poly.entity_id
_entity_poly.type
_entity_poly.pdbx_seq_one_letter_code
_entity_poly.pdbx_strand_id
1 'polypeptide(L)'
;SWASRIPDVKDFFEVNYAFYWGLVLFLIPVGKFVAIPLAGYLVSRLGSRIMAQASVLGYALALFAIGTAHNIYLLGVYLFCFGVFWNLCDISLNTQGIGIERLYGRTIMASFHGGWSLAACLGALIGFIMIVSGVTPFWHFTLIALLIVMIVLVSRKYLQEDVAVESPEEEKEAEKKEAPALLSFIRKPEMLLIQLGIVGLFALVVESAMFDW
;
A
#
# COMPACT_ATOMS: atom_id res chain seq x y z
N SER A 1 -9.65 5.24 -5.80
CA SER A 1 -9.78 5.75 -7.18
C SER A 1 -9.56 4.65 -8.24
N TRP A 2 -8.52 3.76 -8.15
CA TRP A 2 -8.36 2.64 -9.08
C TRP A 2 -9.59 1.71 -9.04
N ALA A 3 -9.96 1.23 -7.87
CA ALA A 3 -11.06 0.28 -7.69
C ALA A 3 -12.38 0.77 -8.29
N SER A 4 -12.69 2.07 -8.19
CA SER A 4 -13.90 2.64 -8.78
C SER A 4 -13.95 2.60 -10.31
N ARG A 5 -12.82 2.34 -10.97
CA ARG A 5 -12.68 2.29 -12.43
C ARG A 5 -12.48 0.89 -13.00
N ILE A 6 -12.45 -0.13 -12.15
CA ILE A 6 -12.33 -1.52 -12.58
C ILE A 6 -13.38 -1.90 -13.62
N PRO A 7 -14.68 -1.56 -13.48
CA PRO A 7 -15.69 -1.83 -14.50
C PRO A 7 -15.37 -1.16 -15.84
N ASP A 8 -15.05 0.14 -15.83
CA ASP A 8 -14.76 0.90 -17.05
C ASP A 8 -13.57 0.32 -17.83
N VAL A 9 -12.51 -0.09 -17.09
CA VAL A 9 -11.31 -0.70 -17.68
C VAL A 9 -11.65 -2.10 -18.25
N LYS A 10 -12.45 -2.88 -17.54
CA LYS A 10 -12.91 -4.20 -18.02
C LYS A 10 -13.69 -4.07 -19.33
N ASP A 11 -14.63 -3.12 -19.38
CA ASP A 11 -15.46 -2.86 -20.55
C ASP A 11 -14.63 -2.38 -21.74
N PHE A 12 -13.62 -1.53 -21.49
CA PHE A 12 -12.69 -1.06 -22.53
C PHE A 12 -11.92 -2.21 -23.21
N PHE A 13 -11.57 -3.25 -22.46
CA PHE A 13 -10.86 -4.42 -23.00
C PHE A 13 -11.79 -5.55 -23.47
N GLU A 14 -13.11 -5.35 -23.40
CA GLU A 14 -14.14 -6.33 -23.82
C GLU A 14 -13.93 -7.73 -23.21
N VAL A 15 -13.45 -7.79 -21.94
CA VAL A 15 -13.17 -9.06 -21.26
C VAL A 15 -14.46 -9.69 -20.76
N ASN A 16 -15.06 -10.57 -21.58
CA ASN A 16 -16.34 -11.22 -21.29
C ASN A 16 -16.23 -12.34 -20.22
N TYR A 17 -15.06 -12.96 -20.07
CA TYR A 17 -14.86 -14.06 -19.14
C TYR A 17 -14.33 -13.56 -17.79
N ALA A 18 -15.14 -13.70 -16.75
CA ALA A 18 -14.78 -13.29 -15.38
C ALA A 18 -13.46 -13.93 -14.90
N PHE A 19 -13.20 -15.18 -15.28
CA PHE A 19 -11.96 -15.89 -14.91
C PHE A 19 -10.71 -15.19 -15.47
N TYR A 20 -10.69 -14.79 -16.73
CA TYR A 20 -9.55 -14.08 -17.33
C TYR A 20 -9.37 -12.71 -16.71
N TRP A 21 -10.46 -12.00 -16.41
CA TRP A 21 -10.39 -10.73 -15.71
C TRP A 21 -9.79 -10.89 -14.31
N GLY A 22 -10.24 -11.91 -13.57
CA GLY A 22 -9.67 -12.26 -12.26
C GLY A 22 -8.17 -12.54 -12.32
N LEU A 23 -7.69 -13.27 -13.35
CA LEU A 23 -6.25 -13.51 -13.55
C LEU A 23 -5.46 -12.22 -13.79
N VAL A 24 -6.02 -11.29 -14.54
CA VAL A 24 -5.37 -9.98 -14.79
C VAL A 24 -5.31 -9.17 -13.51
N LEU A 25 -6.38 -9.09 -12.73
CA LEU A 25 -6.39 -8.41 -11.43
C LEU A 25 -5.48 -9.10 -10.40
N PHE A 26 -5.33 -10.42 -10.49
CA PHE A 26 -4.45 -11.19 -9.60
C PHE A 26 -2.97 -10.80 -9.71
N LEU A 27 -2.57 -10.13 -10.79
CA LEU A 27 -1.20 -9.61 -10.92
C LEU A 27 -0.87 -8.53 -9.88
N ILE A 28 -1.88 -7.83 -9.32
CA ILE A 28 -1.66 -6.87 -8.22
C ILE A 28 -1.14 -7.58 -6.96
N PRO A 29 -1.84 -8.57 -6.38
CA PRO A 29 -1.32 -9.31 -5.23
C PRO A 29 0.00 -10.03 -5.53
N VAL A 30 0.21 -10.56 -6.74
CA VAL A 30 1.51 -11.14 -7.13
C VAL A 30 2.62 -10.10 -7.03
N GLY A 31 2.40 -8.89 -7.54
CA GLY A 31 3.33 -7.77 -7.42
C GLY A 31 3.61 -7.41 -5.95
N LYS A 32 2.57 -7.36 -5.10
CA LYS A 32 2.74 -7.14 -3.66
C LYS A 32 3.62 -8.21 -3.01
N PHE A 33 3.42 -9.49 -3.33
CA PHE A 33 4.24 -10.58 -2.80
C PHE A 33 5.71 -10.46 -3.19
N VAL A 34 5.99 -10.17 -4.45
CA VAL A 34 7.36 -9.95 -4.95
C VAL A 34 8.02 -8.76 -4.27
N ALA A 35 7.25 -7.74 -3.92
CA ALA A 35 7.76 -6.55 -3.26
C ALA A 35 8.19 -6.78 -1.80
N ILE A 36 7.67 -7.82 -1.09
CA ILE A 36 7.99 -8.03 0.33
C ILE A 36 9.51 -8.18 0.57
N PRO A 37 10.20 -9.15 -0.03
CA PRO A 37 11.64 -9.28 0.17
C PRO A 37 12.41 -8.10 -0.41
N LEU A 38 11.93 -7.51 -1.51
CA LEU A 38 12.53 -6.35 -2.14
C LEU A 38 12.45 -5.11 -1.24
N ALA A 39 11.33 -4.90 -0.56
CA ALA A 39 11.15 -3.78 0.36
C ALA A 39 12.11 -3.86 1.55
N GLY A 40 12.22 -5.03 2.19
CA GLY A 40 13.18 -5.23 3.28
C GLY A 40 14.61 -4.92 2.87
N TYR A 41 15.04 -5.41 1.69
CA TYR A 41 16.37 -5.14 1.15
C TYR A 41 16.58 -3.67 0.80
N LEU A 42 15.64 -3.04 0.09
CA LEU A 42 15.78 -1.66 -0.37
C LEU A 42 15.69 -0.66 0.79
N VAL A 43 14.76 -0.84 1.72
CA VAL A 43 14.63 0.03 2.90
C VAL A 43 15.87 -0.06 3.78
N SER A 44 16.45 -1.25 3.98
CA SER A 44 17.69 -1.40 4.74
C SER A 44 18.91 -0.75 4.07
N ARG A 45 18.93 -0.67 2.73
CA ARG A 45 20.05 -0.09 1.98
C ARG A 45 19.94 1.40 1.69
N LEU A 46 18.76 1.84 1.32
CA LEU A 46 18.50 3.20 0.83
C LEU A 46 17.82 4.09 1.86
N GLY A 47 17.33 3.47 2.95
CA GLY A 47 16.58 4.13 3.97
C GLY A 47 15.09 4.29 3.65
N SER A 48 14.27 4.40 4.69
CA SER A 48 12.82 4.49 4.57
C SER A 48 12.37 5.81 3.92
N ARG A 49 13.10 6.90 4.14
CA ARG A 49 12.81 8.22 3.55
C ARG A 49 12.89 8.23 2.04
N ILE A 50 13.98 7.71 1.48
CA ILE A 50 14.19 7.63 0.02
C ILE A 50 13.19 6.65 -0.58
N MET A 51 13.01 5.50 0.06
CA MET A 51 12.10 4.47 -0.42
C MET A 51 10.64 4.90 -0.39
N ALA A 52 10.19 5.63 0.62
CA ALA A 52 8.85 6.19 0.68
C ALA A 52 8.59 7.13 -0.53
N GLN A 53 9.52 8.05 -0.82
CA GLN A 53 9.39 8.95 -1.96
C GLN A 53 9.40 8.20 -3.30
N ALA A 54 10.39 7.33 -3.51
CA ALA A 54 10.55 6.60 -4.76
C ALA A 54 9.36 5.67 -5.04
N SER A 55 8.88 4.97 -4.01
CA SER A 55 7.75 4.05 -4.16
C SER A 55 6.42 4.76 -4.41
N VAL A 56 6.16 5.91 -3.75
CA VAL A 56 4.95 6.71 -4.02
C VAL A 56 4.97 7.28 -5.44
N LEU A 57 6.13 7.75 -5.92
CA LEU A 57 6.27 8.20 -7.31
C LEU A 57 6.11 7.05 -8.31
N GLY A 58 6.70 5.89 -8.02
CA GLY A 58 6.50 4.67 -8.83
C GLY A 58 5.04 4.22 -8.85
N TYR A 59 4.34 4.32 -7.73
CA TYR A 59 2.91 4.04 -7.62
C TYR A 59 2.07 5.00 -8.47
N ALA A 60 2.37 6.30 -8.44
CA ALA A 60 1.71 7.30 -9.27
C ALA A 60 1.96 7.05 -10.77
N LEU A 61 3.20 6.70 -11.14
CA LEU A 61 3.57 6.36 -12.51
C LEU A 61 2.85 5.10 -12.99
N ALA A 62 2.78 4.06 -12.17
CA ALA A 62 2.05 2.83 -12.48
C ALA A 62 0.55 3.10 -12.66
N LEU A 63 -0.06 3.95 -11.82
CA LEU A 63 -1.45 4.37 -11.97
C LEU A 63 -1.69 5.11 -13.29
N PHE A 64 -0.81 6.05 -13.64
CA PHE A 64 -0.86 6.73 -14.95
C PHE A 64 -0.73 5.74 -16.10
N ALA A 65 0.23 4.81 -16.02
CA ALA A 65 0.47 3.80 -17.03
C ALA A 65 -0.74 2.90 -17.27
N ILE A 66 -1.48 2.53 -16.22
CA ILE A 66 -2.74 1.78 -16.34
C ILE A 66 -3.73 2.52 -17.26
N GLY A 67 -3.83 3.84 -17.14
CA GLY A 67 -4.68 4.66 -17.98
C GLY A 67 -4.27 4.73 -19.46
N THR A 68 -3.03 4.38 -19.78
CA THR A 68 -2.48 4.35 -21.15
C THR A 68 -2.47 2.97 -21.78
N ALA A 69 -2.88 1.93 -21.05
CA ALA A 69 -2.86 0.56 -21.55
C ALA A 69 -3.79 0.39 -22.74
N HIS A 70 -3.25 -0.14 -23.84
CA HIS A 70 -3.98 -0.37 -25.09
C HIS A 70 -4.17 -1.87 -25.41
N ASN A 71 -3.60 -2.76 -24.62
CA ASN A 71 -3.84 -4.19 -24.68
C ASN A 71 -3.79 -4.82 -23.27
N ILE A 72 -4.39 -6.00 -23.13
CA ILE A 72 -4.56 -6.70 -21.86
C ILE A 72 -3.22 -7.14 -21.23
N TYR A 73 -2.22 -7.47 -22.05
CA TYR A 73 -0.90 -7.89 -21.55
C TYR A 73 -0.16 -6.72 -20.92
N LEU A 74 -0.22 -5.56 -21.58
CA LEU A 74 0.37 -4.33 -21.07
C LEU A 74 -0.33 -3.86 -19.79
N LEU A 75 -1.68 -3.97 -19.75
CA LEU A 75 -2.43 -3.74 -18.53
C LEU A 75 -1.94 -4.65 -17.39
N GLY A 76 -1.74 -5.94 -17.66
CA GLY A 76 -1.24 -6.89 -16.67
C GLY A 76 0.13 -6.48 -16.10
N VAL A 77 1.06 -6.06 -16.97
CA VAL A 77 2.38 -5.56 -16.54
C VAL A 77 2.23 -4.32 -15.64
N TYR A 78 1.36 -3.39 -16.01
CA TYR A 78 1.14 -2.18 -15.22
C TYR A 78 0.48 -2.47 -13.87
N LEU A 79 -0.47 -3.41 -13.81
CA LEU A 79 -1.09 -3.87 -12.57
C LEU A 79 -0.09 -4.58 -11.65
N PHE A 80 0.80 -5.40 -12.21
CA PHE A 80 1.89 -6.00 -11.46
C PHE A 80 2.81 -4.93 -10.86
N CYS A 81 3.28 -3.98 -11.65
CA CYS A 81 4.10 -2.85 -11.18
C CYS A 81 3.36 -2.01 -10.12
N PHE A 82 2.07 -1.77 -10.32
CA PHE A 82 1.22 -1.08 -9.36
C PHE A 82 1.20 -1.80 -8.01
N GLY A 83 1.06 -3.14 -8.01
CA GLY A 83 1.15 -3.97 -6.80
C GLY A 83 2.50 -3.89 -6.12
N VAL A 84 3.60 -3.94 -6.90
CA VAL A 84 4.97 -3.80 -6.38
C VAL A 84 5.16 -2.47 -5.67
N PHE A 85 4.86 -1.36 -6.35
CA PHE A 85 5.04 -0.03 -5.77
C PHE A 85 4.08 0.25 -4.62
N TRP A 86 2.86 -0.29 -4.65
CA TRP A 86 1.94 -0.21 -3.52
C TRP A 86 2.58 -0.77 -2.24
N ASN A 87 3.09 -2.00 -2.31
CA ASN A 87 3.64 -2.65 -1.12
C ASN A 87 4.97 -2.02 -0.66
N LEU A 88 5.83 -1.60 -1.60
CA LEU A 88 7.03 -0.82 -1.28
C LEU A 88 6.68 0.48 -0.55
N CYS A 89 5.64 1.18 -1.00
CA CYS A 89 5.13 2.39 -0.38
C CYS A 89 4.61 2.11 1.04
N ASP A 90 3.79 1.07 1.19
CA ASP A 90 3.19 0.69 2.48
C ASP A 90 4.26 0.37 3.52
N ILE A 91 5.22 -0.49 3.19
CA ILE A 91 6.33 -0.85 4.09
C ILE A 91 7.18 0.37 4.44
N SER A 92 7.53 1.20 3.47
CA SER A 92 8.38 2.37 3.69
C SER A 92 7.70 3.43 4.56
N LEU A 93 6.40 3.68 4.34
CA LEU A 93 5.63 4.64 5.14
C LEU A 93 5.38 4.13 6.55
N ASN A 94 5.11 2.83 6.73
CA ASN A 94 5.00 2.23 8.05
C ASN A 94 6.32 2.31 8.82
N THR A 95 7.46 2.10 8.16
CA THR A 95 8.79 2.29 8.77
C THR A 95 8.99 3.75 9.21
N GLN A 96 8.63 4.74 8.38
CA GLN A 96 8.64 6.15 8.77
C GLN A 96 7.70 6.42 9.95
N GLY A 97 6.50 5.83 9.95
CA GLY A 97 5.52 5.96 11.03
C GLY A 97 6.06 5.46 12.37
N ILE A 98 6.69 4.29 12.38
CA ILE A 98 7.34 3.72 13.58
C ILE A 98 8.47 4.64 14.08
N GLY A 99 9.29 5.18 13.17
CA GLY A 99 10.33 6.13 13.52
C GLY A 99 9.79 7.40 14.21
N ILE A 100 8.70 7.95 13.69
CA ILE A 100 8.02 9.11 14.28
C ILE A 100 7.41 8.75 15.63
N GLU A 101 6.80 7.57 15.76
CA GLU A 101 6.23 7.07 17.02
C GLU A 101 7.26 7.02 18.14
N ARG A 102 8.46 6.50 17.84
CA ARG A 102 9.60 6.49 18.78
C ARG A 102 9.99 7.90 19.23
N LEU A 103 10.02 8.89 18.33
CA LEU A 103 10.32 10.28 18.67
C LEU A 103 9.24 10.95 19.53
N TYR A 104 7.96 10.63 19.27
CA TYR A 104 6.84 11.17 20.03
C TYR A 104 6.65 10.53 21.39
N GLY A 105 7.23 9.35 21.63
CA GLY A 105 7.10 8.58 22.87
C GLY A 105 5.68 8.10 23.18
N ARG A 106 4.81 8.02 22.18
CA ARG A 106 3.44 7.50 22.30
C ARG A 106 2.92 6.95 20.98
N THR A 107 2.02 5.98 21.05
CA THR A 107 1.45 5.29 19.91
C THR A 107 0.60 6.22 19.05
N ILE A 108 1.00 6.44 17.77
CA ILE A 108 0.31 7.27 16.79
C ILE A 108 -0.09 6.48 15.52
N MET A 109 0.34 5.21 15.40
CA MET A 109 0.06 4.38 14.22
C MET A 109 -1.45 4.24 13.94
N ALA A 110 -2.29 4.18 14.98
CA ALA A 110 -3.74 4.16 14.82
C ALA A 110 -4.26 5.42 14.08
N SER A 111 -3.65 6.58 14.31
CA SER A 111 -3.98 7.83 13.61
C SER A 111 -3.57 7.79 12.14
N PHE A 112 -2.43 7.14 11.81
CA PHE A 112 -2.03 6.93 10.42
C PHE A 112 -3.02 6.03 9.69
N HIS A 113 -3.45 4.92 10.30
CA HIS A 113 -4.47 4.03 9.71
C HIS A 113 -5.84 4.73 9.58
N GLY A 114 -6.21 5.56 10.55
CA GLY A 114 -7.40 6.42 10.45
C GLY A 114 -7.32 7.41 9.28
N GLY A 115 -6.16 8.06 9.11
CA GLY A 115 -5.87 8.94 7.98
C GLY A 115 -5.94 8.21 6.64
N TRP A 116 -5.42 6.98 6.57
CA TRP A 116 -5.51 6.14 5.38
C TRP A 116 -6.95 5.78 5.02
N SER A 117 -7.75 5.38 6.01
CA SER A 117 -9.19 5.10 5.80
C SER A 117 -9.95 6.32 5.29
N LEU A 118 -9.66 7.50 5.85
CA LEU A 118 -10.22 8.77 5.36
C LEU A 118 -9.80 9.06 3.91
N ALA A 119 -8.53 8.87 3.58
CA ALA A 119 -8.01 9.05 2.22
C ALA A 119 -8.66 8.05 1.23
N ALA A 120 -8.92 6.80 1.65
CA ALA A 120 -9.63 5.82 0.85
C ALA A 120 -11.07 6.26 0.56
N CYS A 121 -11.78 6.77 1.57
CA CYS A 121 -13.13 7.33 1.43
C CYS A 121 -13.15 8.53 0.46
N LEU A 122 -12.22 9.47 0.62
CA LEU A 122 -12.08 10.62 -0.30
C LEU A 122 -11.73 10.16 -1.72
N GLY A 123 -10.86 9.16 -1.86
CA GLY A 123 -10.51 8.57 -3.16
C GLY A 123 -11.69 7.89 -3.84
N ALA A 124 -12.59 7.24 -3.09
CA ALA A 124 -13.82 6.67 -3.60
C ALA A 124 -14.80 7.77 -4.05
N LEU A 125 -14.96 8.81 -3.26
CA LEU A 125 -15.82 9.96 -3.59
C LEU A 125 -15.33 10.68 -4.86
N ILE A 126 -14.03 10.94 -4.97
CA ILE A 126 -13.44 11.51 -6.20
C ILE A 126 -13.71 10.59 -7.38
N GLY A 127 -13.52 9.27 -7.22
CA GLY A 127 -13.82 8.29 -8.25
C GLY A 127 -15.27 8.35 -8.71
N PHE A 128 -16.21 8.42 -7.78
CA PHE A 128 -17.64 8.57 -8.09
C PHE A 128 -17.93 9.86 -8.86
N ILE A 129 -17.42 10.99 -8.40
CA ILE A 129 -17.60 12.29 -9.08
C ILE A 129 -17.07 12.24 -10.51
N MET A 130 -15.87 11.67 -10.71
CA MET A 130 -15.25 11.54 -12.03
C MET A 130 -16.08 10.66 -12.98
N ILE A 131 -16.72 9.58 -12.46
CA ILE A 131 -17.60 8.71 -13.25
C ILE A 131 -18.85 9.49 -13.68
N VAL A 132 -19.54 10.11 -12.73
CA VAL A 132 -20.78 10.85 -12.99
C VAL A 132 -20.53 12.04 -13.95
N SER A 133 -19.36 12.66 -13.87
CA SER A 133 -18.95 13.75 -14.77
C SER A 133 -18.48 13.27 -16.15
N GLY A 134 -18.54 11.97 -16.45
CA GLY A 134 -18.14 11.45 -17.76
C GLY A 134 -16.63 11.53 -18.06
N VAL A 135 -15.79 11.76 -17.03
CA VAL A 135 -14.33 11.80 -17.19
C VAL A 135 -13.81 10.40 -17.48
N THR A 136 -13.02 10.26 -18.55
CA THR A 136 -12.45 8.94 -18.91
C THR A 136 -11.44 8.44 -17.87
N PRO A 137 -11.21 7.11 -17.77
CA PRO A 137 -10.22 6.53 -16.86
C PRO A 137 -8.82 7.14 -17.02
N PHE A 138 -8.39 7.42 -18.26
CA PHE A 138 -7.10 8.05 -18.55
C PHE A 138 -6.94 9.40 -17.84
N TRP A 139 -7.88 10.32 -18.01
CA TRP A 139 -7.81 11.63 -17.37
C TRP A 139 -7.94 11.55 -15.85
N HIS A 140 -8.79 10.65 -15.35
CA HIS A 140 -8.93 10.42 -13.92
C HIS A 140 -7.59 9.97 -13.31
N PHE A 141 -6.95 8.93 -13.86
CA PHE A 141 -5.67 8.43 -13.34
C PHE A 141 -4.54 9.45 -13.50
N THR A 142 -4.53 10.22 -14.59
CA THR A 142 -3.57 11.31 -14.81
C THR A 142 -3.69 12.38 -13.73
N LEU A 143 -4.90 12.85 -13.44
CA LEU A 143 -5.13 13.86 -12.42
C LEU A 143 -4.73 13.37 -11.02
N ILE A 144 -5.07 12.12 -10.67
CA ILE A 144 -4.66 11.53 -9.39
C ILE A 144 -3.14 11.37 -9.32
N ALA A 145 -2.49 10.90 -10.39
CA ALA A 145 -1.04 10.77 -10.44
C ALA A 145 -0.33 12.13 -10.24
N LEU A 146 -0.80 13.17 -10.91
CA LEU A 146 -0.28 14.54 -10.74
C LEU A 146 -0.49 15.05 -9.31
N LEU A 147 -1.66 14.80 -8.71
CA LEU A 147 -1.94 15.15 -7.32
C LEU A 147 -0.97 14.45 -6.36
N ILE A 148 -0.73 13.15 -6.56
CA ILE A 148 0.23 12.38 -5.76
C ILE A 148 1.63 12.99 -5.90
N VAL A 149 2.10 13.29 -7.12
CA VAL A 149 3.40 13.91 -7.35
C VAL A 149 3.51 15.25 -6.63
N MET A 150 2.49 16.10 -6.71
CA MET A 150 2.45 17.37 -5.98
C MET A 150 2.56 17.17 -4.45
N ILE A 151 1.79 16.23 -3.90
CA ILE A 151 1.84 15.91 -2.47
C ILE A 151 3.25 15.46 -2.06
N VAL A 152 3.89 14.57 -2.85
CA VAL A 152 5.27 14.12 -2.57
C VAL A 152 6.25 15.29 -2.58
N LEU A 153 6.18 16.18 -3.57
CA LEU A 153 7.08 17.34 -3.67
C LEU A 153 6.93 18.29 -2.48
N VAL A 154 5.72 18.47 -1.97
CA VAL A 154 5.46 19.30 -0.79
C VAL A 154 5.87 18.61 0.49
N SER A 155 5.58 17.31 0.63
CA SER A 155 5.77 16.55 1.87
C SER A 155 7.20 16.05 2.07
N ARG A 156 8.03 15.98 1.01
CA ARG A 156 9.40 15.41 1.08
C ARG A 156 10.29 16.01 2.18
N LYS A 157 10.08 17.28 2.52
CA LYS A 157 10.85 17.99 3.55
C LYS A 157 10.44 17.60 4.99
N TYR A 158 9.26 16.98 5.15
CA TYR A 158 8.73 16.57 6.45
C TYR A 158 9.00 15.10 6.78
N LEU A 159 9.50 14.33 5.81
CA LEU A 159 9.91 12.95 6.07
C LEU A 159 11.13 12.95 6.98
N GLN A 160 11.07 12.06 7.98
CA GLN A 160 12.15 11.89 8.93
C GLN A 160 13.42 11.39 8.24
N GLU A 161 14.56 11.90 8.64
CA GLU A 161 15.84 11.31 8.26
C GLU A 161 15.98 9.94 8.90
N ASP A 162 16.49 8.98 8.12
CA ASP A 162 16.66 7.63 8.63
C ASP A 162 17.66 7.67 9.78
N VAL A 163 17.18 7.41 10.98
CA VAL A 163 18.06 7.10 12.11
C VAL A 163 18.68 5.75 11.76
N ALA A 164 20.00 5.64 11.87
CA ALA A 164 20.71 4.39 11.64
C ALA A 164 19.97 3.29 12.41
N VAL A 165 19.56 2.24 11.67
CA VAL A 165 18.87 1.10 12.28
C VAL A 165 19.82 0.58 13.36
N GLU A 166 19.41 0.70 14.61
CA GLU A 166 20.09 0.04 15.73
C GLU A 166 20.29 -1.42 15.34
N SER A 167 21.43 -1.98 15.67
CA SER A 167 21.77 -3.35 15.31
C SER A 167 20.65 -4.31 15.75
N PRO A 168 20.44 -5.45 15.04
CA PRO A 168 19.41 -6.43 15.43
C PRO A 168 19.51 -6.92 16.87
N GLU A 169 20.64 -6.67 17.53
CA GLU A 169 20.88 -6.97 18.94
C GLU A 169 20.28 -5.91 19.86
N GLU A 170 20.34 -4.63 19.50
CA GLU A 170 19.73 -3.52 20.25
C GLU A 170 18.20 -3.54 20.13
N GLU A 171 17.67 -3.94 18.98
CA GLU A 171 16.23 -4.14 18.79
C GLU A 171 15.69 -5.27 19.69
N LYS A 172 16.44 -6.38 19.81
CA LYS A 172 16.09 -7.47 20.73
C LYS A 172 16.22 -7.12 22.21
N GLU A 173 17.11 -6.20 22.57
CA GLU A 173 17.23 -5.70 23.93
C GLU A 173 16.14 -4.67 24.28
N ALA A 174 15.75 -3.82 23.33
CA ALA A 174 14.64 -2.90 23.49
C ALA A 174 13.30 -3.66 23.61
N GLU A 175 13.07 -4.66 22.78
CA GLU A 175 11.89 -5.53 22.82
C GLU A 175 11.78 -6.31 24.14
N LYS A 176 12.92 -6.73 24.72
CA LYS A 176 12.96 -7.37 26.05
C LYS A 176 12.65 -6.41 27.21
N LYS A 177 12.95 -5.12 27.07
CA LYS A 177 12.68 -4.11 28.12
C LYS A 177 11.24 -3.58 28.06
N GLU A 178 10.58 -3.61 26.91
CA GLU A 178 9.22 -3.10 26.71
C GLU A 178 8.14 -4.18 26.74
N ALA A 179 8.48 -5.46 26.99
CA ALA A 179 7.48 -6.51 27.14
C ALA A 179 6.58 -6.18 28.33
N PRO A 180 5.35 -5.64 28.12
CA PRO A 180 4.48 -5.30 29.23
C PRO A 180 4.10 -6.58 29.95
N ALA A 181 3.89 -6.50 31.26
CA ALA A 181 3.46 -7.58 32.13
C ALA A 181 2.17 -8.32 31.65
N LEU A 182 1.48 -7.74 30.68
CA LEU A 182 0.33 -8.32 29.98
C LEU A 182 0.70 -9.57 29.15
N LEU A 183 1.92 -9.63 28.60
CA LEU A 183 2.38 -10.78 27.81
C LEU A 183 2.71 -12.00 28.66
N SER A 184 2.96 -11.84 29.95
CA SER A 184 3.14 -12.98 30.86
C SER A 184 1.87 -13.78 31.09
N PHE A 185 0.69 -13.23 30.76
CA PHE A 185 -0.59 -13.92 30.85
C PHE A 185 -0.87 -14.83 29.65
N ILE A 186 -0.17 -14.64 28.53
CA ILE A 186 -0.35 -15.42 27.31
C ILE A 186 0.62 -16.60 27.34
N ARG A 187 0.15 -17.70 27.85
CA ARG A 187 0.92 -18.92 28.16
C ARG A 187 1.56 -19.63 26.95
N LYS A 188 1.28 -19.20 25.69
CA LYS A 188 1.90 -19.72 24.45
C LYS A 188 1.89 -18.62 23.38
N PRO A 189 3.01 -17.90 23.18
CA PRO A 189 3.12 -16.87 22.14
C PRO A 189 2.82 -17.40 20.72
N GLU A 190 3.11 -18.66 20.44
CA GLU A 190 2.78 -19.34 19.18
C GLU A 190 1.29 -19.36 18.88
N MET A 191 0.44 -19.52 19.90
CA MET A 191 -1.01 -19.57 19.73
C MET A 191 -1.60 -18.19 19.42
N LEU A 192 -1.02 -17.13 19.98
CA LEU A 192 -1.38 -15.75 19.66
C LEU A 192 -1.02 -15.39 18.23
N LEU A 193 0.16 -15.79 17.76
CA LEU A 193 0.60 -15.56 16.38
C LEU A 193 -0.33 -16.29 15.38
N ILE A 194 -0.73 -17.52 15.68
CA ILE A 194 -1.69 -18.26 14.86
C ILE A 194 -3.07 -17.55 14.85
N GLN A 195 -3.56 -17.11 16.01
CA GLN A 195 -4.83 -16.40 16.10
C GLN A 195 -4.80 -15.09 15.33
N LEU A 196 -3.74 -14.29 15.50
CA LEU A 196 -3.54 -13.05 14.75
C LEU A 196 -3.40 -13.32 13.25
N GLY A 197 -2.71 -14.39 12.87
CA GLY A 197 -2.61 -14.82 11.47
C GLY A 197 -3.97 -15.20 10.87
N ILE A 198 -4.81 -15.92 11.61
CA ILE A 198 -6.17 -16.27 11.20
C ILE A 198 -7.04 -15.02 11.07
N VAL A 199 -7.02 -14.13 12.05
CA VAL A 199 -7.77 -12.86 11.99
C VAL A 199 -7.31 -12.02 10.80
N GLY A 200 -5.99 -11.93 10.58
CA GLY A 200 -5.42 -11.23 9.41
C GLY A 200 -5.87 -11.85 8.09
N LEU A 201 -5.89 -13.19 8.00
CA LEU A 201 -6.38 -13.89 6.81
C LEU A 201 -7.86 -13.57 6.53
N PHE A 202 -8.71 -13.63 7.55
CA PHE A 202 -10.13 -13.29 7.41
C PHE A 202 -10.32 -11.82 7.02
N ALA A 203 -9.56 -10.90 7.60
CA ALA A 203 -9.59 -9.48 7.23
C ALA A 203 -9.21 -9.27 5.76
N LEU A 204 -8.16 -9.94 5.27
CA LEU A 204 -7.73 -9.91 3.88
C LEU A 204 -8.79 -10.48 2.93
N VAL A 205 -9.46 -11.58 3.31
CA VAL A 205 -10.53 -12.19 2.51
C VAL A 205 -11.73 -11.23 2.41
N VAL A 206 -12.13 -10.61 3.52
CA VAL A 206 -13.23 -9.62 3.51
C VAL A 206 -12.86 -8.39 2.69
N GLU A 207 -11.63 -7.89 2.85
CA GLU A 207 -11.13 -6.75 2.06
C GLU A 207 -11.14 -7.08 0.57
N SER A 208 -10.65 -8.26 0.17
CA SER A 208 -10.67 -8.70 -1.22
C SER A 208 -12.10 -8.82 -1.75
N ALA A 209 -13.01 -9.41 -1.01
CA ALA A 209 -14.41 -9.54 -1.41
C ALA A 209 -15.11 -8.19 -1.60
N MET A 210 -14.72 -7.16 -0.83
CA MET A 210 -15.26 -5.79 -0.99
C MET A 210 -14.71 -5.06 -2.23
N PHE A 211 -13.58 -5.50 -2.79
CA PHE A 211 -13.01 -4.91 -4.02
C PHE A 211 -13.58 -5.56 -5.29
N ASP A 212 -14.17 -6.75 -5.19
CA ASP A 212 -14.69 -7.52 -6.34
C ASP A 212 -16.17 -7.25 -6.67
N TRP A 213 -16.85 -6.38 -5.87
CA TRP A 213 -18.25 -5.93 -6.05
C TRP A 213 -18.29 -4.40 -6.41
#